data_5d75fa741e0ef9477fb129d2226144d6
#
_entry.id   5d75fa741e0ef9477fb129d2226144d6
#
_cell.length_a   1.000
_cell.length_b   1.000
_cell.length_c   1.000
_cell.angle_alpha   90.00
_cell.angle_beta   90.00
_cell.angle_gamma   90.00
#
_symmetry.space_group_name_H-M   'P 1'
#
loop_
_entity.id
_entity.type
_entity.pdbx_description
1 polymer ?
#
loop_
_entity_poly.entity_id
_entity_poly.type
_entity_poly.pdbx_seq_one_letter_code
_entity_poly.pdbx_strand_id
1 'polypeptide(L)'
;MTMGRDRSLLLLQGAIGGVLAGVGLTQGGLFWMAPALALLWSVSRSPGVSSLWGALAVLLSHRWLLALHPLTWIGVPAVLSFPVAASIWLFCGAAAAVLVGLWAWLGTWLAHTATRDGGFRAKAFHLLLMASIWGLAEVLLARSPLFWIGVGGSLLPGDRALAGLARWFGAGGLATVQLLIGWWLWQTVLAWRRGIGAFKSLLIGLLLLALAH
;
A
#
# COMPACT_ATOMS: atom_id res chain seq x y z
N MET A 1 18.76 24.76 7.87
CA MET A 1 19.25 23.63 7.05
C MET A 1 18.57 22.27 7.31
N THR A 2 17.74 22.11 8.32
CA THR A 2 17.07 20.85 8.70
C THR A 2 15.86 20.49 7.85
N MET A 3 15.03 21.45 7.43
CA MET A 3 13.80 21.22 6.66
C MET A 3 13.98 20.50 5.30
N GLY A 4 15.08 20.77 4.59
CA GLY A 4 15.35 20.10 3.31
C GLY A 4 15.72 18.62 3.46
N ARG A 5 16.44 18.28 4.52
CA ARG A 5 16.88 16.91 4.81
C ARG A 5 15.72 15.99 5.18
N ASP A 6 14.77 16.50 5.96
CA ASP A 6 13.57 15.75 6.35
C ASP A 6 12.67 15.44 5.15
N ARG A 7 12.51 16.39 4.22
CA ARG A 7 11.73 16.17 3.00
C ARG A 7 12.34 15.13 2.07
N SER A 8 13.66 15.14 1.91
CA SER A 8 14.37 14.16 1.09
C SER A 8 14.24 12.74 1.65
N LEU A 9 14.31 12.60 2.98
CA LEU A 9 14.10 11.30 3.64
C LEU A 9 12.67 10.78 3.46
N LEU A 10 11.66 11.64 3.56
CA LEU A 10 10.27 11.25 3.31
C LEU A 10 10.07 10.80 1.85
N LEU A 11 10.62 11.53 0.88
CA LEU A 11 10.55 11.15 -0.53
C LEU A 11 11.24 9.80 -0.78
N LEU A 12 12.40 9.58 -0.17
CA LEU A 12 13.12 8.29 -0.27
C LEU A 12 12.30 7.15 0.34
N GLN A 13 11.68 7.35 1.50
CA GLN A 13 10.81 6.36 2.13
C GLN A 13 9.59 6.04 1.26
N GLY A 14 8.94 7.07 0.68
CA GLY A 14 7.83 6.89 -0.25
C GLY A 14 8.25 6.13 -1.51
N ALA A 15 9.39 6.47 -2.08
CA ALA A 15 9.91 5.81 -3.28
C ALA A 15 10.28 4.34 -3.00
N ILE A 16 11.06 4.06 -1.95
CA ILE A 16 11.43 2.69 -1.58
C ILE A 16 10.17 1.87 -1.27
N GLY A 17 9.23 2.43 -0.49
CA GLY A 17 7.99 1.76 -0.16
C GLY A 17 7.15 1.42 -1.39
N GLY A 18 7.04 2.35 -2.36
CA GLY A 18 6.34 2.13 -3.63
C GLY A 18 6.99 1.04 -4.49
N VAL A 19 8.33 1.03 -4.56
CA VAL A 19 9.07 -0.02 -5.28
C VAL A 19 8.86 -1.39 -4.61
N LEU A 20 8.97 -1.48 -3.28
CA LEU A 20 8.71 -2.72 -2.55
C LEU A 20 7.26 -3.20 -2.76
N ALA A 21 6.29 -2.29 -2.75
CA ALA A 21 4.90 -2.63 -3.04
C ALA A 21 4.73 -3.16 -4.47
N GLY A 22 5.35 -2.51 -5.45
CA GLY A 22 5.35 -2.98 -6.84
C GLY A 22 5.93 -4.39 -6.99
N VAL A 23 7.02 -4.70 -6.27
CA VAL A 23 7.57 -6.06 -6.22
C VAL A 23 6.60 -7.02 -5.52
N GLY A 24 6.00 -6.62 -4.38
CA GLY A 24 5.02 -7.43 -3.66
C GLY A 24 3.76 -7.73 -4.49
N LEU A 25 3.30 -6.78 -5.32
CA LEU A 25 2.17 -6.97 -6.23
C LEU A 25 2.50 -7.90 -7.41
N THR A 26 3.78 -8.03 -7.78
CA THR A 26 4.20 -8.91 -8.90
C THR A 26 4.61 -10.30 -8.47
N GLN A 27 5.34 -10.40 -7.36
CA GLN A 27 5.90 -11.67 -6.88
C GLN A 27 5.00 -12.33 -5.82
N GLY A 28 4.16 -11.53 -5.18
CA GLY A 28 3.33 -11.96 -4.05
C GLY A 28 4.09 -12.05 -2.74
N GLY A 29 3.33 -12.22 -1.65
CA GLY A 29 3.87 -12.49 -0.33
C GLY A 29 4.01 -11.28 0.60
N LEU A 30 3.81 -11.57 1.88
CA LEU A 30 3.88 -10.60 2.97
C LEU A 30 5.29 -10.03 3.15
N PHE A 31 6.31 -10.80 2.76
CA PHE A 31 7.72 -10.40 2.90
C PHE A 31 8.03 -9.05 2.24
N TRP A 32 7.52 -8.81 1.04
CA TRP A 32 7.69 -7.54 0.33
C TRP A 32 6.64 -6.49 0.74
N MET A 33 5.40 -6.95 0.97
CA MET A 33 4.29 -6.05 1.20
C MET A 33 4.30 -5.45 2.62
N ALA A 34 4.67 -6.21 3.65
CA ALA A 34 4.68 -5.68 5.02
C ALA A 34 5.64 -4.48 5.20
N PRO A 35 6.91 -4.53 4.76
CA PRO A 35 7.77 -3.35 4.82
C PRO A 35 7.32 -2.22 3.90
N ALA A 36 6.73 -2.52 2.73
CA ALA A 36 6.15 -1.52 1.86
C ALA A 36 5.04 -0.73 2.54
N LEU A 37 4.12 -1.42 3.22
CA LEU A 37 3.01 -0.81 3.96
C LEU A 37 3.50 -0.10 5.23
N ALA A 38 4.54 -0.60 5.90
CA ALA A 38 5.18 0.11 7.01
C ALA A 38 5.74 1.47 6.56
N LEU A 39 6.37 1.52 5.38
CA LEU A 39 6.85 2.76 4.78
C LEU A 39 5.69 3.66 4.34
N LEU A 40 4.59 3.10 3.82
CA LEU A 40 3.38 3.89 3.53
C LEU A 40 2.86 4.58 4.80
N TRP A 41 2.74 3.85 5.91
CA TRP A 41 2.32 4.44 7.18
C TRP A 41 3.29 5.51 7.70
N SER A 42 4.60 5.35 7.46
CA SER A 42 5.60 6.37 7.83
C SER A 42 5.40 7.70 7.12
N VAL A 43 4.89 7.68 5.88
CA VAL A 43 4.68 8.86 5.03
C VAL A 43 3.21 9.27 4.91
N SER A 44 2.29 8.57 5.56
CA SER A 44 0.83 8.76 5.43
C SER A 44 0.34 10.17 5.80
N ARG A 45 1.13 10.93 6.55
CA ARG A 45 0.85 12.35 6.86
C ARG A 45 1.25 13.33 5.74
N SER A 46 1.88 12.83 4.68
CA SER A 46 2.28 13.61 3.50
C SER A 46 1.58 13.08 2.25
N PRO A 47 0.39 13.58 1.88
CA PRO A 47 -0.38 13.07 0.75
C PRO A 47 0.41 12.98 -0.55
N GLY A 48 1.23 14.00 -0.86
CA GLY A 48 2.06 13.99 -2.08
C GLY A 48 3.13 12.90 -2.09
N VAL A 49 3.72 12.56 -0.92
CA VAL A 49 4.68 11.44 -0.82
C VAL A 49 3.96 10.09 -0.89
N SER A 50 2.77 10.00 -0.29
CA SER A 50 1.92 8.81 -0.41
C SER A 50 1.45 8.60 -1.87
N SER A 51 1.17 9.68 -2.61
CA SER A 51 0.92 9.63 -4.05
C SER A 51 2.10 9.03 -4.83
N LEU A 52 3.34 9.44 -4.51
CA LEU A 52 4.55 8.88 -5.12
C LEU A 52 4.66 7.38 -4.83
N TRP A 53 4.38 6.95 -3.60
CA TRP A 53 4.34 5.53 -3.24
C TRP A 53 3.36 4.76 -4.13
N GLY A 54 2.11 5.25 -4.26
CA GLY A 54 1.07 4.64 -5.09
C GLY A 54 1.43 4.58 -6.56
N ALA A 55 1.96 5.68 -7.12
CA ALA A 55 2.42 5.73 -8.51
C ALA A 55 3.47 4.66 -8.79
N LEU A 56 4.54 4.60 -7.98
CA LEU A 56 5.63 3.65 -8.19
C LEU A 56 5.18 2.20 -8.01
N ALA A 57 4.30 1.92 -7.03
CA ALA A 57 3.74 0.60 -6.83
C ALA A 57 3.03 0.07 -8.08
N VAL A 58 2.17 0.90 -8.66
CA VAL A 58 1.37 0.52 -9.84
C VAL A 58 2.18 0.57 -11.12
N LEU A 59 3.00 1.58 -11.34
CA LEU A 59 3.87 1.63 -12.52
C LEU A 59 4.79 0.40 -12.60
N LEU A 60 5.34 -0.04 -11.48
CA LEU A 60 6.20 -1.21 -11.45
C LEU A 60 5.42 -2.51 -11.66
N SER A 61 4.29 -2.69 -10.97
CA SER A 61 3.48 -3.91 -11.06
C SER A 61 2.77 -4.03 -12.42
N HIS A 62 2.42 -2.92 -13.06
CA HIS A 62 1.72 -2.89 -14.34
C HIS A 62 2.65 -2.68 -15.55
N ARG A 63 3.98 -2.83 -15.38
CA ARG A 63 4.93 -2.71 -16.50
C ARG A 63 4.63 -3.66 -17.67
N TRP A 64 3.90 -4.74 -17.42
CA TRP A 64 3.45 -5.67 -18.45
C TRP A 64 2.54 -5.01 -19.49
N LEU A 65 1.86 -3.90 -19.17
CA LEU A 65 1.07 -3.12 -20.12
C LEU A 65 1.90 -2.62 -21.32
N LEU A 66 3.19 -2.36 -21.09
CA LEU A 66 4.10 -1.96 -22.17
C LEU A 66 4.39 -3.11 -23.13
N ALA A 67 4.28 -4.36 -22.67
CA ALA A 67 4.45 -5.56 -23.50
C ALA A 67 3.22 -5.86 -24.38
N LEU A 68 2.11 -5.12 -24.24
CA LEU A 68 0.98 -5.18 -25.15
C LEU A 68 1.32 -4.63 -26.55
N HIS A 69 2.39 -3.85 -26.68
CA HIS A 69 2.90 -3.44 -27.98
C HIS A 69 3.48 -4.66 -28.76
N PRO A 70 3.15 -4.82 -30.07
CA PRO A 70 2.34 -3.95 -30.90
C PRO A 70 0.83 -4.23 -30.80
N LEU A 71 0.03 -3.16 -30.68
CA LEU A 71 -1.44 -3.21 -30.59
C LEU A 71 -2.12 -3.31 -31.98
N THR A 72 -1.38 -3.72 -33.01
CA THR A 72 -1.90 -3.84 -34.40
C THR A 72 -3.04 -4.83 -34.50
N TRP A 73 -3.09 -5.82 -33.62
CA TRP A 73 -4.16 -6.83 -33.54
C TRP A 73 -5.53 -6.25 -33.16
N ILE A 74 -5.59 -5.04 -32.56
CA ILE A 74 -6.83 -4.31 -32.30
C ILE A 74 -7.01 -3.12 -33.26
N GLY A 75 -6.24 -3.05 -34.36
CA GLY A 75 -6.36 -2.01 -35.36
C GLY A 75 -5.61 -0.72 -35.08
N VAL A 76 -4.78 -0.64 -34.00
CA VAL A 76 -3.96 0.54 -33.73
C VAL A 76 -2.77 0.57 -34.70
N PRO A 77 -2.54 1.68 -35.44
CA PRO A 77 -1.37 1.83 -36.30
C PRO A 77 -0.06 1.61 -35.53
N ALA A 78 0.91 0.93 -36.14
CA ALA A 78 2.17 0.55 -35.51
C ALA A 78 2.89 1.73 -34.82
N VAL A 79 2.88 2.90 -35.47
CA VAL A 79 3.50 4.14 -34.96
C VAL A 79 2.83 4.63 -33.65
N LEU A 80 1.51 4.43 -33.50
CA LEU A 80 0.74 4.86 -32.31
C LEU A 80 0.69 3.78 -31.22
N SER A 81 1.06 2.55 -31.55
CA SER A 81 0.92 1.41 -30.65
C SER A 81 1.67 1.58 -29.32
N PHE A 82 2.95 1.96 -29.36
CA PHE A 82 3.71 2.19 -28.13
C PHE A 82 3.23 3.42 -27.34
N PRO A 83 2.97 4.59 -27.94
CA PRO A 83 2.36 5.73 -27.24
C PRO A 83 1.04 5.37 -26.54
N VAL A 84 0.17 4.57 -27.16
CA VAL A 84 -1.10 4.14 -26.56
C VAL A 84 -0.85 3.24 -25.34
N ALA A 85 0.00 2.22 -25.48
CA ALA A 85 0.34 1.33 -24.38
C ALA A 85 0.98 2.10 -23.20
N ALA A 86 1.91 3.01 -23.48
CA ALA A 86 2.56 3.86 -22.50
C ALA A 86 1.56 4.81 -21.80
N SER A 87 0.61 5.38 -22.55
CA SER A 87 -0.43 6.26 -21.98
C SER A 87 -1.33 5.50 -21.01
N ILE A 88 -1.73 4.27 -21.34
CA ILE A 88 -2.54 3.43 -20.44
C ILE A 88 -1.74 3.11 -19.17
N TRP A 89 -0.48 2.72 -19.31
CA TRP A 89 0.41 2.45 -18.20
C TRP A 89 0.59 3.66 -17.26
N LEU A 90 0.86 4.83 -17.83
CA LEU A 90 0.98 6.09 -17.07
C LEU A 90 -0.35 6.47 -16.39
N PHE A 91 -1.48 6.26 -17.08
CA PHE A 91 -2.80 6.51 -16.51
C PHE A 91 -3.05 5.64 -15.27
N CYS A 92 -2.71 4.35 -15.31
CA CYS A 92 -2.82 3.47 -14.13
C CYS A 92 -1.96 3.98 -12.96
N GLY A 93 -0.72 4.41 -13.24
CA GLY A 93 0.15 5.00 -12.23
C GLY A 93 -0.40 6.30 -11.63
N ALA A 94 -0.94 7.18 -12.48
CA ALA A 94 -1.55 8.44 -12.05
C ALA A 94 -2.82 8.20 -11.22
N ALA A 95 -3.67 7.26 -11.62
CA ALA A 95 -4.85 6.87 -10.87
C ALA A 95 -4.48 6.36 -9.46
N ALA A 96 -3.47 5.49 -9.36
CA ALA A 96 -2.96 5.02 -8.08
C ALA A 96 -2.37 6.16 -7.23
N ALA A 97 -1.63 7.09 -7.84
CA ALA A 97 -1.12 8.27 -7.15
C ALA A 97 -2.26 9.08 -6.51
N VAL A 98 -3.32 9.33 -7.27
CA VAL A 98 -4.50 10.06 -6.78
C VAL A 98 -5.20 9.30 -5.65
N LEU A 99 -5.45 8.00 -5.82
CA LEU A 99 -6.16 7.20 -4.82
C LEU A 99 -5.39 7.11 -3.49
N VAL A 100 -4.09 6.82 -3.54
CA VAL A 100 -3.27 6.73 -2.32
C VAL A 100 -3.06 8.11 -1.69
N GLY A 101 -2.92 9.15 -2.51
CA GLY A 101 -2.86 10.54 -2.03
C GLY A 101 -4.14 10.97 -1.32
N LEU A 102 -5.31 10.65 -1.89
CA LEU A 102 -6.62 10.92 -1.29
C LEU A 102 -6.82 10.13 0.02
N TRP A 103 -6.41 8.86 0.06
CA TRP A 103 -6.44 8.07 1.28
C TRP A 103 -5.60 8.73 2.38
N ALA A 104 -4.38 9.15 2.09
CA ALA A 104 -3.52 9.82 3.05
C ALA A 104 -4.06 11.20 3.46
N TRP A 105 -4.62 11.96 2.52
CA TRP A 105 -5.28 13.24 2.80
C TRP A 105 -6.47 13.05 3.74
N LEU A 106 -7.34 12.08 3.45
CA LEU A 106 -8.47 11.73 4.30
C LEU A 106 -8.01 11.36 5.72
N GLY A 107 -6.94 10.57 5.84
CA GLY A 107 -6.36 10.21 7.13
C GLY A 107 -5.87 11.42 7.93
N THR A 108 -5.24 12.38 7.28
CA THR A 108 -4.81 13.63 7.92
C THR A 108 -6.00 14.49 8.32
N TRP A 109 -7.00 14.61 7.46
CA TRP A 109 -8.22 15.36 7.73
C TRP A 109 -9.00 14.79 8.92
N LEU A 110 -9.20 13.46 8.96
CA LEU A 110 -9.86 12.79 10.07
C LEU A 110 -9.07 12.94 11.38
N ALA A 111 -7.75 12.91 11.33
CA ALA A 111 -6.92 13.11 12.52
C ALA A 111 -7.03 14.55 13.06
N HIS A 112 -7.26 15.54 12.22
CA HIS A 112 -7.47 16.93 12.65
C HIS A 112 -8.87 17.17 13.22
N THR A 113 -9.88 16.46 12.74
CA THR A 113 -11.26 16.59 13.22
C THR A 113 -11.52 15.77 14.48
N ALA A 114 -10.79 14.67 14.70
CA ALA A 114 -10.85 13.92 15.94
C ALA A 114 -10.26 14.78 17.08
N THR A 115 -11.04 14.97 18.13
CA THR A 115 -10.72 15.82 19.29
C THR A 115 -9.29 15.57 19.78
N ARG A 116 -8.57 16.65 20.15
CA ARG A 116 -7.15 16.65 20.61
C ARG A 116 -6.86 15.69 21.77
N ASP A 117 -7.87 15.28 22.51
CA ASP A 117 -7.78 14.40 23.68
C ASP A 117 -8.05 12.92 23.36
N GLY A 118 -7.96 12.54 22.07
CA GLY A 118 -8.19 11.17 21.63
C GLY A 118 -7.21 10.16 22.24
N GLY A 119 -7.62 9.51 23.32
CA GLY A 119 -6.89 8.44 23.98
C GLY A 119 -6.62 7.25 23.03
N PHE A 120 -6.10 6.16 23.58
CA PHE A 120 -5.78 4.93 22.82
C PHE A 120 -6.94 4.46 21.93
N ARG A 121 -8.18 4.55 22.40
CA ARG A 121 -9.38 4.13 21.64
C ARG A 121 -9.58 4.92 20.34
N ALA A 122 -9.39 6.24 20.38
CA ALA A 122 -9.52 7.08 19.18
C ALA A 122 -8.44 6.77 18.15
N LYS A 123 -7.21 6.51 18.58
CA LYS A 123 -6.10 6.10 17.70
C LYS A 123 -6.36 4.74 17.07
N ALA A 124 -6.83 3.77 17.85
CA ALA A 124 -7.18 2.44 17.36
C ALA A 124 -8.35 2.50 16.36
N PHE A 125 -9.39 3.29 16.66
CA PHE A 125 -10.51 3.51 15.74
C PHE A 125 -10.04 4.15 14.42
N HIS A 126 -9.23 5.20 14.47
CA HIS A 126 -8.68 5.84 13.28
C HIS A 126 -7.88 4.86 12.42
N LEU A 127 -7.01 4.04 13.04
CA LEU A 127 -6.24 3.01 12.35
C LEU A 127 -7.14 2.01 11.65
N LEU A 128 -8.11 1.44 12.37
CA LEU A 128 -9.05 0.47 11.82
C LEU A 128 -9.87 1.08 10.69
N LEU A 129 -10.36 2.31 10.85
CA LEU A 129 -11.11 3.02 9.84
C LEU A 129 -10.28 3.20 8.56
N MET A 130 -9.03 3.68 8.68
CA MET A 130 -8.17 3.90 7.52
C MET A 130 -7.80 2.60 6.80
N ALA A 131 -7.53 1.53 7.55
CA ALA A 131 -7.26 0.21 6.96
C ALA A 131 -8.52 -0.36 6.27
N SER A 132 -9.71 -0.19 6.87
CA SER A 132 -10.98 -0.65 6.30
C SER A 132 -11.39 0.15 5.06
N ILE A 133 -11.14 1.46 5.03
CA ILE A 133 -11.37 2.30 3.84
C ILE A 133 -10.54 1.79 2.67
N TRP A 134 -9.27 1.41 2.91
CA TRP A 134 -8.44 0.81 1.87
C TRP A 134 -9.03 -0.51 1.38
N GLY A 135 -9.38 -1.43 2.30
CA GLY A 135 -9.99 -2.71 1.94
C GLY A 135 -11.28 -2.55 1.14
N LEU A 136 -12.14 -1.59 1.53
CA LEU A 136 -13.36 -1.28 0.78
C LEU A 136 -13.06 -0.71 -0.60
N ALA A 137 -12.07 0.18 -0.72
CA ALA A 137 -11.65 0.74 -2.00
C ALA A 137 -11.17 -0.37 -2.95
N GLU A 138 -10.41 -1.36 -2.47
CA GLU A 138 -10.01 -2.52 -3.30
C GLU A 138 -11.19 -3.35 -3.77
N VAL A 139 -12.19 -3.59 -2.91
CA VAL A 139 -13.42 -4.32 -3.30
C VAL A 139 -14.19 -3.57 -4.40
N LEU A 140 -14.25 -2.24 -4.30
CA LEU A 140 -14.92 -1.42 -5.32
C LEU A 140 -14.11 -1.39 -6.63
N LEU A 141 -12.80 -1.22 -6.54
CA LEU A 141 -11.89 -1.19 -7.68
C LEU A 141 -11.82 -2.54 -8.41
N ALA A 142 -11.99 -3.65 -7.69
CA ALA A 142 -12.02 -4.99 -8.30
C ALA A 142 -13.15 -5.18 -9.31
N ARG A 143 -14.15 -4.29 -9.32
CA ARG A 143 -15.19 -4.23 -10.35
C ARG A 143 -14.77 -3.47 -11.60
N SER A 144 -13.63 -2.78 -11.55
CA SER A 144 -13.09 -2.01 -12.67
C SER A 144 -12.23 -2.90 -13.58
N PRO A 145 -12.34 -2.77 -14.91
CA PRO A 145 -11.53 -3.55 -15.84
C PRO A 145 -10.04 -3.25 -15.78
N LEU A 146 -9.64 -2.11 -15.21
CA LEU A 146 -8.23 -1.69 -15.07
C LEU A 146 -7.62 -2.07 -13.72
N PHE A 147 -8.41 -2.62 -12.79
CA PHE A 147 -7.89 -3.11 -11.52
C PHE A 147 -7.46 -4.57 -11.68
N TRP A 148 -6.18 -4.83 -11.51
CA TRP A 148 -5.61 -6.17 -11.72
C TRP A 148 -5.43 -6.92 -10.40
N ILE A 149 -4.55 -6.45 -9.53
CA ILE A 149 -4.27 -7.06 -8.24
C ILE A 149 -4.08 -5.94 -7.22
N GLY A 150 -4.83 -6.01 -6.10
CA GLY A 150 -4.65 -5.13 -4.96
C GLY A 150 -3.73 -5.72 -3.90
N VAL A 151 -3.53 -4.97 -2.83
CA VAL A 151 -2.75 -5.40 -1.66
C VAL A 151 -3.29 -6.71 -1.11
N GLY A 152 -4.63 -6.87 -1.02
CA GLY A 152 -5.24 -8.12 -0.54
C GLY A 152 -4.87 -9.34 -1.39
N GLY A 153 -4.84 -9.16 -2.72
CA GLY A 153 -4.48 -10.24 -3.65
C GLY A 153 -2.98 -10.59 -3.63
N SER A 154 -2.12 -9.72 -3.15
CA SER A 154 -0.67 -9.94 -3.11
C SER A 154 -0.23 -11.06 -2.15
N LEU A 155 -1.08 -11.52 -1.24
CA LEU A 155 -0.80 -12.70 -0.40
C LEU A 155 -0.79 -14.01 -1.20
N LEU A 156 -1.49 -14.05 -2.34
CA LEU A 156 -1.46 -15.19 -3.24
C LEU A 156 -0.29 -15.03 -4.23
N PRO A 157 0.52 -16.07 -4.49
CA PRO A 157 0.45 -17.45 -4.02
C PRO A 157 1.32 -17.75 -2.78
N GLY A 158 2.03 -16.77 -2.22
CA GLY A 158 3.11 -16.98 -1.25
C GLY A 158 2.64 -17.39 0.15
N ASP A 159 1.60 -16.75 0.68
CA ASP A 159 1.17 -16.88 2.08
C ASP A 159 -0.21 -17.53 2.18
N ARG A 160 -0.29 -18.82 1.85
CA ARG A 160 -1.56 -19.55 1.77
C ARG A 160 -2.37 -19.55 3.06
N ALA A 161 -1.72 -19.58 4.21
CA ALA A 161 -2.39 -19.58 5.51
C ALA A 161 -3.12 -18.25 5.75
N LEU A 162 -2.44 -17.11 5.57
CA LEU A 162 -3.07 -15.80 5.65
C LEU A 162 -4.11 -15.61 4.54
N ALA A 163 -3.83 -16.09 3.33
CA ALA A 163 -4.77 -16.07 2.23
C ALA A 163 -6.07 -16.85 2.53
N GLY A 164 -6.00 -17.87 3.39
CA GLY A 164 -7.16 -18.63 3.89
C GLY A 164 -8.19 -17.74 4.60
N LEU A 165 -7.78 -16.63 5.18
CA LEU A 165 -8.69 -15.64 5.79
C LEU A 165 -9.62 -14.98 4.75
N ALA A 166 -9.28 -15.04 3.45
CA ALA A 166 -10.16 -14.54 2.38
C ALA A 166 -11.51 -15.24 2.35
N ARG A 167 -11.59 -16.48 2.87
CA ARG A 167 -12.85 -17.22 3.02
C ARG A 167 -13.87 -16.45 3.86
N TRP A 168 -13.41 -15.69 4.85
CA TRP A 168 -14.24 -14.99 5.82
C TRP A 168 -14.42 -13.50 5.46
N PHE A 169 -13.36 -12.87 4.96
CA PHE A 169 -13.29 -11.42 4.83
C PHE A 169 -13.08 -10.95 3.39
N GLY A 170 -12.91 -11.87 2.44
CA GLY A 170 -12.60 -11.53 1.05
C GLY A 170 -11.24 -10.85 0.87
N ALA A 171 -10.95 -10.41 -0.35
CA ALA A 171 -9.70 -9.71 -0.67
C ALA A 171 -9.56 -8.37 0.08
N GLY A 172 -10.67 -7.64 0.25
CA GLY A 172 -10.67 -6.37 1.01
C GLY A 172 -10.30 -6.55 2.48
N GLY A 173 -10.76 -7.64 3.12
CA GLY A 173 -10.36 -7.98 4.47
C GLY A 173 -8.88 -8.34 4.57
N LEU A 174 -8.33 -9.06 3.59
CA LEU A 174 -6.90 -9.33 3.51
C LEU A 174 -6.07 -8.04 3.36
N ALA A 175 -6.52 -7.10 2.54
CA ALA A 175 -5.88 -5.79 2.42
C ALA A 175 -5.88 -5.05 3.76
N THR A 176 -7.03 -5.05 4.46
CA THR A 176 -7.16 -4.46 5.80
C THR A 176 -6.15 -5.07 6.77
N VAL A 177 -6.07 -6.40 6.85
CA VAL A 177 -5.13 -7.11 7.73
C VAL A 177 -3.68 -6.75 7.38
N GLN A 178 -3.31 -6.73 6.11
CA GLN A 178 -1.96 -6.36 5.68
C GLN A 178 -1.60 -4.92 6.06
N LEU A 179 -2.54 -3.96 5.92
CA LEU A 179 -2.31 -2.60 6.39
C LEU A 179 -2.08 -2.54 7.90
N LEU A 180 -2.83 -3.32 8.68
CA LEU A 180 -2.63 -3.41 10.13
C LEU A 180 -1.25 -4.01 10.48
N ILE A 181 -0.80 -5.04 9.75
CA ILE A 181 0.55 -5.61 9.90
C ILE A 181 1.62 -4.57 9.56
N GLY A 182 1.46 -3.83 8.46
CA GLY A 182 2.37 -2.74 8.09
C GLY A 182 2.44 -1.64 9.15
N TRP A 183 1.29 -1.24 9.70
CA TRP A 183 1.25 -0.27 10.80
C TRP A 183 1.94 -0.79 12.06
N TRP A 184 1.67 -2.04 12.45
CA TRP A 184 2.33 -2.68 13.59
C TRP A 184 3.85 -2.71 13.40
N LEU A 185 4.33 -3.09 12.24
CA LEU A 185 5.76 -3.09 11.91
C LEU A 185 6.36 -1.69 12.03
N TRP A 186 5.68 -0.67 11.49
CA TRP A 186 6.11 0.72 11.62
C TRP A 186 6.20 1.16 13.09
N GLN A 187 5.18 0.86 13.92
CA GLN A 187 5.21 1.19 15.35
C GLN A 187 6.34 0.47 16.09
N THR A 188 6.63 -0.77 15.72
CA THR A 188 7.74 -1.54 16.29
C THR A 188 9.10 -0.89 15.97
N VAL A 189 9.29 -0.44 14.74
CA VAL A 189 10.50 0.31 14.34
C VAL A 189 10.61 1.62 15.12
N LEU A 190 9.52 2.35 15.32
CA LEU A 190 9.51 3.57 16.11
C LEU A 190 9.84 3.32 17.58
N ALA A 191 9.27 2.26 18.18
CA ALA A 191 9.54 1.88 19.58
C ALA A 191 11.02 1.51 19.75
N TRP A 192 11.57 0.76 18.81
CA TRP A 192 12.99 0.39 18.81
C TRP A 192 13.91 1.62 18.74
N ARG A 193 13.64 2.55 17.84
CA ARG A 193 14.40 3.81 17.72
C ARG A 193 14.36 4.67 18.98
N ARG A 194 13.30 4.54 19.79
CA ARG A 194 13.13 5.26 21.06
C ARG A 194 13.72 4.53 22.28
N GLY A 195 14.34 3.36 22.09
CA GLY A 195 14.86 2.54 23.19
C GLY A 195 13.77 1.92 24.08
N ILE A 196 12.50 2.00 23.67
CA ILE A 196 11.37 1.44 24.43
C ILE A 196 11.23 -0.02 23.99
N GLY A 197 11.46 -0.97 24.91
CA GLY A 197 11.36 -2.43 24.81
C GLY A 197 10.57 -3.02 23.62
N ALA A 198 10.99 -2.70 22.42
CA ALA A 198 10.35 -3.12 21.15
C ALA A 198 10.34 -4.64 20.98
N PHE A 199 11.21 -5.34 21.70
CA PHE A 199 11.33 -6.80 21.62
C PHE A 199 10.03 -7.50 22.01
N LYS A 200 9.31 -7.04 23.03
CA LYS A 200 8.00 -7.64 23.41
C LYS A 200 6.96 -7.47 22.31
N SER A 201 6.88 -6.29 21.69
CA SER A 201 5.94 -6.01 20.62
C SER A 201 6.27 -6.86 19.39
N LEU A 202 7.55 -7.00 19.05
CA LEU A 202 8.02 -7.82 17.94
C LEU A 202 7.70 -9.29 18.19
N LEU A 203 7.98 -9.80 19.38
CA LEU A 203 7.72 -11.18 19.75
C LEU A 203 6.22 -11.53 19.69
N ILE A 204 5.36 -10.66 20.23
CA ILE A 204 3.90 -10.84 20.18
C ILE A 204 3.40 -10.87 18.74
N GLY A 205 3.86 -9.93 17.90
CA GLY A 205 3.44 -9.91 16.51
C GLY A 205 3.92 -11.11 15.70
N LEU A 206 5.16 -11.55 15.91
CA LEU A 206 5.69 -12.78 15.29
C LEU A 206 4.94 -14.04 15.76
N LEU A 207 4.59 -14.13 17.05
CA LEU A 207 3.76 -15.20 17.59
C LEU A 207 2.37 -15.22 16.97
N LEU A 208 1.72 -14.06 16.83
CA LEU A 208 0.40 -13.95 16.20
C LEU A 208 0.46 -14.35 14.72
N LEU A 209 1.51 -13.93 14.00
CA LEU A 209 1.72 -14.35 12.62
C LEU A 209 1.99 -15.86 12.51
N ALA A 210 2.79 -16.43 13.42
CA ALA A 210 3.06 -17.87 13.44
C ALA A 210 1.82 -18.71 13.80
N LEU A 211 0.92 -18.19 14.66
CA LEU A 211 -0.35 -18.85 14.97
C LEU A 211 -1.37 -18.75 13.83
N ALA A 212 -1.21 -17.79 12.92
CA ALA A 212 -2.04 -17.65 11.73
C ALA A 212 -1.55 -18.53 10.56
N HIS A 213 -0.35 -19.10 10.66
CA HIS A 213 0.24 -20.06 9.74
C HIS A 213 0.00 -21.50 10.20
#